data_e215023d810231be419816bd873ded58
#
_entry.id   e215023d810231be419816bd873ded58
#
_cell.length_a   1.000
_cell.length_b   1.000
_cell.length_c   1.000
_cell.angle_alpha   90.00
_cell.angle_beta   90.00
_cell.angle_gamma   90.00
#
_symmetry.space_group_name_H-M   'P 1'
#
loop_
_entity.id
_entity.type
_entity.pdbx_description
1 polymer ?
#
loop_
_entity_poly.entity_id
_entity_poly.type
_entity_poly.pdbx_seq_one_letter_code
_entity_poly.pdbx_strand_id
1 'polypeptide(L)'
;MPSLKSKMRGRLAAAHGQRTNTTNNLWLCYSVKLNQDLSLASNNELIYWLADLESNRNVKSFRFGYNIQIQVNDPKENFKPIEAIQVILDTGHEEIHHITSKTGNVDAFSATFCLKDGSVRNITYRAITEDYLVTRAKYSARLLRLLPFVAQMRYKKWPSEEEIVLNTLKILKTGDIQEIIASTSVGDEMIVVGIVAKFIFQGVIKQTNLSMSDFGRSTWWSLSES
;
A
#
# COMPACT_ATOMS: atom_id res chain seq x y z
N MET A 1 9.08 -24.87 -15.69
CA MET A 1 8.29 -24.02 -14.78
C MET A 1 7.51 -22.99 -15.60
N PRO A 2 6.22 -22.73 -15.33
CA PRO A 2 5.47 -21.72 -16.06
C PRO A 2 6.10 -20.33 -15.85
N SER A 3 6.19 -19.54 -16.93
CA SER A 3 6.76 -18.20 -16.87
C SER A 3 5.96 -17.29 -15.94
N LEU A 4 6.59 -16.23 -15.39
CA LEU A 4 5.92 -15.23 -14.56
C LEU A 4 4.67 -14.64 -15.26
N LYS A 5 4.78 -14.37 -16.57
CA LYS A 5 3.64 -13.95 -17.41
C LYS A 5 2.50 -14.97 -17.43
N SER A 6 2.81 -16.27 -17.48
CA SER A 6 1.81 -17.33 -17.46
C SER A 6 1.11 -17.44 -16.09
N LYS A 7 1.85 -17.32 -14.99
CA LYS A 7 1.30 -17.29 -13.64
C LYS A 7 0.40 -16.06 -13.39
N MET A 8 0.81 -14.89 -13.90
CA MET A 8 0.02 -13.66 -13.82
C MET A 8 -1.27 -13.75 -14.66
N ARG A 9 -1.20 -14.31 -15.88
CA ARG A 9 -2.40 -14.52 -16.73
C ARG A 9 -3.37 -15.52 -16.07
N GLY A 10 -2.90 -16.57 -15.42
CA GLY A 10 -3.74 -17.52 -14.71
C GLY A 10 -4.45 -16.90 -13.52
N ARG A 11 -3.77 -16.04 -12.75
CA ARG A 11 -4.38 -15.27 -11.64
C ARG A 11 -5.39 -14.24 -12.14
N LEU A 12 -5.08 -13.54 -13.23
CA LEU A 12 -5.99 -12.62 -13.92
C LEU A 12 -7.25 -13.33 -14.42
N ALA A 13 -7.10 -14.48 -15.08
CA ALA A 13 -8.22 -15.25 -15.60
C ALA A 13 -9.11 -15.78 -14.47
N ALA A 14 -8.53 -16.29 -13.38
CA ALA A 14 -9.27 -16.75 -12.20
C ALA A 14 -10.02 -15.60 -11.51
N ALA A 15 -9.36 -14.46 -11.31
CA ALA A 15 -9.97 -13.28 -10.72
C ALA A 15 -11.06 -12.67 -11.63
N HIS A 16 -10.87 -12.74 -12.95
CA HIS A 16 -11.86 -12.26 -13.92
C HIS A 16 -13.06 -13.21 -14.03
N GLY A 17 -12.84 -14.52 -13.95
CA GLY A 17 -13.92 -15.54 -14.00
C GLY A 17 -14.83 -15.54 -12.77
N GLN A 18 -14.36 -15.02 -11.63
CA GLN A 18 -15.15 -14.86 -10.41
C GLN A 18 -15.96 -13.54 -10.39
N ARG A 19 -15.76 -12.66 -11.36
CA ARG A 19 -16.48 -11.39 -11.47
C ARG A 19 -17.81 -11.58 -12.18
N THR A 20 -18.87 -11.61 -11.43
CA THR A 20 -20.23 -11.41 -11.94
C THR A 20 -20.49 -9.92 -12.09
N ASN A 21 -20.62 -9.44 -13.34
CA ASN A 21 -21.26 -8.15 -13.76
C ASN A 21 -20.92 -6.88 -12.96
N THR A 22 -19.71 -6.72 -12.41
CA THR A 22 -19.33 -5.49 -11.72
C THR A 22 -18.39 -4.65 -12.57
N THR A 23 -18.65 -3.35 -12.62
CA THR A 23 -17.83 -2.30 -13.26
C THR A 23 -16.49 -2.06 -12.55
N ASN A 24 -16.12 -2.88 -11.61
CA ASN A 24 -14.90 -2.71 -10.82
C ASN A 24 -13.64 -3.07 -11.62
N ASN A 25 -12.67 -2.19 -11.58
CA ASN A 25 -11.37 -2.41 -12.19
C ASN A 25 -10.55 -3.43 -11.40
N LEU A 26 -9.85 -4.32 -12.12
CA LEU A 26 -8.83 -5.18 -11.55
C LEU A 26 -7.46 -4.49 -11.69
N TRP A 27 -6.80 -4.25 -10.58
CA TRP A 27 -5.47 -3.66 -10.54
C TRP A 27 -4.42 -4.73 -10.23
N LEU A 28 -3.34 -4.75 -11.02
CA LEU A 28 -2.15 -5.53 -10.75
C LEU A 28 -1.03 -4.57 -10.38
N CYS A 29 -0.60 -4.65 -9.14
CA CYS A 29 0.35 -3.72 -8.56
C CYS A 29 1.49 -4.48 -7.89
N TYR A 30 2.63 -3.82 -7.72
CA TYR A 30 3.75 -4.34 -6.93
C TYR A 30 3.79 -3.63 -5.58
N SER A 31 3.74 -4.38 -4.49
CA SER A 31 3.94 -3.87 -3.14
C SER A 31 5.41 -3.91 -2.78
N VAL A 32 5.97 -2.73 -2.46
CA VAL A 32 7.33 -2.58 -1.93
C VAL A 32 7.46 -3.21 -0.56
N LYS A 33 6.46 -2.96 0.28
CA LYS A 33 6.41 -3.41 1.67
C LYS A 33 6.37 -4.93 1.78
N LEU A 34 5.58 -5.58 0.93
CA LEU A 34 5.46 -7.03 0.92
C LEU A 34 6.44 -7.71 -0.04
N ASN A 35 7.12 -6.94 -0.90
CA ASN A 35 7.99 -7.43 -1.97
C ASN A 35 7.30 -8.48 -2.86
N GLN A 36 6.05 -8.22 -3.24
CA GLN A 36 5.25 -9.13 -4.05
C GLN A 36 4.23 -8.40 -4.92
N ASP A 37 3.75 -9.08 -5.97
CA ASP A 37 2.65 -8.60 -6.79
C ASP A 37 1.31 -8.80 -6.07
N LEU A 38 0.47 -7.78 -6.12
CA LEU A 38 -0.89 -7.75 -5.57
C LEU A 38 -1.92 -7.70 -6.69
N SER A 39 -3.07 -8.32 -6.42
CA SER A 39 -4.29 -8.23 -7.22
C SER A 39 -5.35 -7.54 -6.38
N LEU A 40 -5.77 -6.34 -6.77
CA LEU A 40 -6.79 -5.56 -6.07
C LEU A 40 -8.07 -5.53 -6.91
N ALA A 41 -9.19 -5.83 -6.29
CA ALA A 41 -10.46 -6.06 -6.99
C ALA A 41 -11.28 -4.79 -7.23
N SER A 42 -10.84 -3.64 -6.70
CA SER A 42 -11.57 -2.38 -6.81
C SER A 42 -10.67 -1.15 -6.73
N ASN A 43 -11.21 0.00 -7.15
CA ASN A 43 -10.57 1.30 -6.95
C ASN A 43 -10.44 1.63 -5.45
N ASN A 44 -11.41 1.23 -4.64
CA ASN A 44 -11.40 1.47 -3.19
C ASN A 44 -10.23 0.73 -2.52
N GLU A 45 -9.98 -0.54 -2.92
CA GLU A 45 -8.81 -1.28 -2.45
C GLU A 45 -7.50 -0.63 -2.89
N LEU A 46 -7.43 -0.14 -4.15
CA LEU A 46 -6.25 0.56 -4.65
C LEU A 46 -5.96 1.83 -3.85
N ILE A 47 -6.98 2.67 -3.61
CA ILE A 47 -6.84 3.90 -2.85
C ILE A 47 -6.38 3.59 -1.44
N TYR A 48 -7.04 2.64 -0.78
CA TYR A 48 -6.72 2.25 0.59
C TYR A 48 -5.32 1.66 0.71
N TRP A 49 -4.96 0.75 -0.20
CA TRP A 49 -3.63 0.18 -0.23
C TRP A 49 -2.54 1.24 -0.32
N LEU A 50 -2.63 2.16 -1.30
CA LEU A 50 -1.61 3.17 -1.52
C LEU A 50 -1.49 4.15 -0.35
N ALA A 51 -2.63 4.70 0.11
CA ALA A 51 -2.63 5.77 1.08
C ALA A 51 -2.38 5.32 2.52
N ASP A 52 -2.87 4.14 2.89
CA ASP A 52 -2.96 3.74 4.29
C ASP A 52 -2.14 2.48 4.62
N LEU A 53 -1.95 1.58 3.68
CA LEU A 53 -1.19 0.36 3.94
C LEU A 53 0.25 0.45 3.47
N GLU A 54 0.45 0.83 2.21
CA GLU A 54 1.79 0.87 1.61
C GLU A 54 2.63 2.03 2.17
N SER A 55 2.05 3.24 2.26
CA SER A 55 2.75 4.45 2.68
C SER A 55 2.80 4.68 4.20
N ASN A 56 2.07 3.90 4.99
CA ASN A 56 2.04 4.04 6.44
C ASN A 56 3.20 3.29 7.10
N ARG A 57 4.11 3.99 7.76
CA ARG A 57 5.27 3.42 8.43
C ARG A 57 4.91 2.42 9.53
N ASN A 58 3.79 2.64 10.22
CA ASN A 58 3.35 1.80 11.33
C ASN A 58 2.78 0.45 10.84
N VAL A 59 2.51 0.30 9.54
CA VAL A 59 2.06 -0.96 8.96
C VAL A 59 3.26 -1.79 8.52
N LYS A 60 3.47 -2.91 9.20
CA LYS A 60 4.55 -3.87 8.90
C LYS A 60 4.19 -4.76 7.71
N SER A 61 2.98 -5.31 7.71
CA SER A 61 2.49 -6.17 6.64
C SER A 61 0.96 -6.16 6.57
N PHE A 62 0.41 -6.62 5.46
CA PHE A 62 -1.03 -6.72 5.27
C PHE A 62 -1.39 -7.83 4.28
N ARG A 63 -2.65 -8.26 4.30
CA ARG A 63 -3.17 -9.30 3.41
C ARG A 63 -4.60 -8.99 3.01
N PHE A 64 -4.85 -8.81 1.71
CA PHE A 64 -6.19 -8.70 1.13
C PHE A 64 -6.86 -10.07 1.01
N GLY A 65 -8.19 -10.07 0.87
CA GLY A 65 -8.97 -11.30 0.69
C GLY A 65 -8.95 -12.20 1.93
N TYR A 66 -8.88 -11.63 3.12
CA TYR A 66 -8.90 -12.36 4.37
C TYR A 66 -10.35 -12.65 4.79
N ASN A 67 -10.82 -13.84 4.43
CA ASN A 67 -12.18 -14.28 4.77
C ASN A 67 -12.26 -14.72 6.22
N ILE A 68 -13.05 -14.03 7.01
CA ILE A 68 -13.30 -14.28 8.44
C ILE A 68 -14.76 -14.09 8.77
N GLN A 69 -15.14 -14.56 9.95
CA GLN A 69 -16.47 -14.34 10.52
C GLN A 69 -16.37 -13.35 11.65
N ILE A 70 -17.21 -12.32 11.62
CA ILE A 70 -17.27 -11.26 12.64
C ILE A 70 -18.59 -11.29 13.40
N GLN A 71 -18.52 -11.05 14.69
CA GLN A 71 -19.65 -10.76 15.56
C GLN A 71 -19.49 -9.34 16.11
N VAL A 72 -20.39 -8.45 15.73
CA VAL A 72 -20.33 -7.03 16.08
C VAL A 72 -21.44 -6.72 17.06
N ASN A 73 -21.08 -6.13 18.19
CA ASN A 73 -21.97 -5.45 19.15
C ASN A 73 -22.98 -6.28 19.95
N ASP A 74 -23.35 -7.50 19.57
CA ASP A 74 -24.27 -8.35 20.33
C ASP A 74 -23.76 -9.81 20.39
N PRO A 75 -23.45 -10.33 21.59
CA PRO A 75 -23.04 -11.74 21.75
C PRO A 75 -24.11 -12.76 21.30
N LYS A 76 -25.35 -12.32 21.10
CA LYS A 76 -26.45 -13.16 20.61
C LYS A 76 -26.57 -13.15 19.08
N GLU A 77 -25.90 -12.22 18.39
CA GLU A 77 -25.87 -12.22 16.93
C GLU A 77 -24.99 -13.36 16.40
N ASN A 78 -25.42 -13.98 15.30
CA ASN A 78 -24.62 -14.96 14.60
C ASN A 78 -23.41 -14.29 13.92
N PHE A 79 -22.31 -15.03 13.86
CA PHE A 79 -21.14 -14.63 13.09
C PHE A 79 -21.49 -14.40 11.62
N LYS A 80 -21.10 -13.25 11.08
CA LYS A 80 -21.30 -12.87 9.66
C LYS A 80 -19.99 -13.01 8.90
N PRO A 81 -19.96 -13.70 7.75
CA PRO A 81 -18.76 -13.76 6.92
C PRO A 81 -18.47 -12.39 6.32
N ILE A 82 -17.22 -11.96 6.38
CA ILE A 82 -16.73 -10.76 5.70
C ILE A 82 -15.43 -11.06 4.99
N GLU A 83 -15.22 -10.40 3.86
CA GLU A 83 -13.92 -10.29 3.22
C GLU A 83 -13.23 -9.02 3.73
N ALA A 84 -12.11 -9.20 4.38
CA ALA A 84 -11.41 -8.15 5.09
C ALA A 84 -9.94 -8.06 4.66
N ILE A 85 -9.25 -7.09 5.22
CA ILE A 85 -7.82 -6.91 5.10
C ILE A 85 -7.22 -7.15 6.48
N GLN A 86 -6.37 -8.17 6.60
CA GLN A 86 -5.56 -8.38 7.79
C GLN A 86 -4.38 -7.41 7.75
N VAL A 87 -4.15 -6.66 8.82
CA VAL A 87 -3.06 -5.69 8.95
C VAL A 87 -2.26 -6.00 10.20
N ILE A 88 -0.95 -6.07 10.05
CA ILE A 88 0.00 -6.23 11.17
C ILE A 88 0.78 -4.94 11.30
N LEU A 89 0.72 -4.33 12.47
CA LEU A 89 1.48 -3.13 12.78
C LEU A 89 2.93 -3.46 13.18
N ASP A 90 3.80 -2.47 13.19
CA ASP A 90 5.21 -2.62 13.61
C ASP A 90 5.33 -3.08 15.06
N THR A 91 4.36 -2.74 15.90
CA THR A 91 4.24 -3.22 17.28
C THR A 91 3.91 -4.70 17.40
N GLY A 92 3.59 -5.36 16.27
CA GLY A 92 3.08 -6.73 16.22
C GLY A 92 1.57 -6.83 16.48
N HIS A 93 0.88 -5.70 16.73
CA HIS A 93 -0.56 -5.69 16.91
C HIS A 93 -1.28 -6.02 15.59
N GLU A 94 -2.29 -6.88 15.66
CA GLU A 94 -3.13 -7.27 14.53
C GLU A 94 -4.40 -6.43 14.51
N GLU A 95 -4.74 -5.90 13.35
CA GLU A 95 -6.00 -5.21 13.07
C GLU A 95 -6.71 -5.87 11.88
N ILE A 96 -8.03 -5.81 11.88
CA ILE A 96 -8.87 -6.25 10.76
C ILE A 96 -9.55 -5.02 10.17
N HIS A 97 -9.24 -4.73 8.93
CA HIS A 97 -9.80 -3.59 8.20
C HIS A 97 -10.80 -4.08 7.16
N HIS A 98 -11.96 -3.45 7.11
CA HIS A 98 -13.04 -3.82 6.18
C HIS A 98 -13.49 -2.59 5.40
N ILE A 99 -13.34 -2.65 4.08
CA ILE A 99 -13.86 -1.61 3.19
C ILE A 99 -15.37 -1.81 3.04
N THR A 100 -16.13 -0.81 3.44
CA THR A 100 -17.60 -0.86 3.44
C THR A 100 -18.18 0.27 2.62
N SER A 101 -19.34 0.02 1.99
CA SER A 101 -20.13 1.05 1.30
C SER A 101 -20.94 1.96 2.24
N LYS A 102 -20.85 1.74 3.56
CA LYS A 102 -21.49 2.62 4.53
C LYS A 102 -20.87 4.01 4.48
N THR A 103 -21.69 5.03 4.65
CA THR A 103 -21.27 6.42 4.87
C THR A 103 -20.93 6.63 6.34
N GLY A 104 -20.07 7.61 6.62
CA GLY A 104 -19.67 7.96 7.99
C GLY A 104 -18.17 7.98 8.21
N ASN A 105 -17.77 8.22 9.45
CA ASN A 105 -16.35 8.22 9.85
C ASN A 105 -15.81 6.80 10.00
N VAL A 106 -14.48 6.68 9.90
CA VAL A 106 -13.78 5.43 10.22
C VAL A 106 -13.87 5.20 11.73
N ASP A 107 -14.56 4.14 12.11
CA ASP A 107 -14.67 3.73 13.51
C ASP A 107 -13.74 2.55 13.76
N ALA A 108 -12.93 2.67 14.82
CA ALA A 108 -12.11 1.58 15.32
C ALA A 108 -12.66 1.11 16.65
N PHE A 109 -12.97 -0.18 16.75
CA PHE A 109 -13.47 -0.79 17.97
C PHE A 109 -13.00 -2.24 18.09
N SER A 110 -13.07 -2.79 19.30
CA SER A 110 -12.80 -4.21 19.51
C SER A 110 -13.99 -5.05 19.06
N ALA A 111 -13.73 -6.03 18.20
CA ALA A 111 -14.76 -6.96 17.74
C ALA A 111 -14.33 -8.40 17.96
N THR A 112 -15.30 -9.29 18.07
CA THR A 112 -15.06 -10.72 18.21
C THR A 112 -15.04 -11.37 16.83
N PHE A 113 -13.97 -12.09 16.54
CA PHE A 113 -13.77 -12.80 15.28
C PHE A 113 -13.63 -14.28 15.51
N CYS A 114 -14.26 -15.06 14.63
CA CYS A 114 -14.00 -16.48 14.49
C CYS A 114 -13.05 -16.70 13.32
N LEU A 115 -11.88 -17.24 13.59
CA LEU A 115 -10.86 -17.52 12.60
C LEU A 115 -11.14 -18.85 11.89
N LYS A 116 -10.41 -19.13 10.81
CA LYS A 116 -10.59 -20.36 10.00
C LYS A 116 -10.34 -21.66 10.79
N ASP A 117 -9.51 -21.59 11.83
CA ASP A 117 -9.21 -22.72 12.71
C ASP A 117 -10.27 -22.92 13.83
N GLY A 118 -11.33 -22.11 13.80
CA GLY A 118 -12.40 -22.12 14.81
C GLY A 118 -12.05 -21.35 16.08
N SER A 119 -10.86 -20.79 16.21
CA SER A 119 -10.51 -19.96 17.37
C SER A 119 -11.25 -18.63 17.35
N VAL A 120 -11.63 -18.15 18.53
CA VAL A 120 -12.33 -16.87 18.71
C VAL A 120 -11.38 -15.89 19.38
N ARG A 121 -11.21 -14.71 18.79
CA ARG A 121 -10.34 -13.65 19.32
C ARG A 121 -11.00 -12.29 19.23
N ASN A 122 -10.65 -11.43 20.17
CA ASN A 122 -10.98 -10.02 20.12
C ASN A 122 -9.83 -9.28 19.43
N ILE A 123 -10.13 -8.66 18.28
CA ILE A 123 -9.15 -7.95 17.45
C ILE A 123 -9.73 -6.57 17.17
N THR A 124 -8.86 -5.57 17.00
CA THR A 124 -9.28 -4.23 16.57
C THR A 124 -9.85 -4.30 15.17
N TYR A 125 -11.10 -3.88 15.02
CA TYR A 125 -11.78 -3.77 13.74
C TYR A 125 -11.84 -2.32 13.30
N ARG A 126 -11.55 -2.06 12.02
CA ARG A 126 -11.71 -0.75 11.36
C ARG A 126 -12.65 -0.85 10.19
N ALA A 127 -13.74 -0.12 10.24
CA ALA A 127 -14.60 0.09 9.07
C ALA A 127 -14.04 1.25 8.23
N ILE A 128 -13.59 0.95 7.01
CA ILE A 128 -13.08 1.94 6.06
C ILE A 128 -14.24 2.34 5.14
N THR A 129 -14.72 3.55 5.29
CA THR A 129 -15.88 4.06 4.57
C THR A 129 -15.51 4.68 3.21
N GLU A 130 -16.49 4.81 2.34
CA GLU A 130 -16.28 5.48 1.05
C GLU A 130 -15.91 6.95 1.23
N ASP A 131 -16.54 7.66 2.17
CA ASP A 131 -16.21 9.06 2.49
C ASP A 131 -14.74 9.23 2.90
N TYR A 132 -14.22 8.31 3.71
CA TYR A 132 -12.80 8.28 4.06
C TYR A 132 -11.92 8.11 2.82
N LEU A 133 -12.26 7.17 1.94
CA LEU A 133 -11.47 6.88 0.74
C LEU A 133 -11.47 8.06 -0.24
N VAL A 134 -12.57 8.79 -0.38
CA VAL A 134 -12.64 10.00 -1.20
C VAL A 134 -11.59 11.02 -0.75
N THR A 135 -11.40 11.22 0.55
CA THR A 135 -10.37 12.15 1.06
C THR A 135 -8.96 11.70 0.72
N ARG A 136 -8.72 10.40 0.55
CA ARG A 136 -7.43 9.77 0.24
C ARG A 136 -7.13 9.67 -1.26
N ALA A 137 -8.15 9.76 -2.09
CA ALA A 137 -8.04 9.51 -3.54
C ALA A 137 -6.97 10.38 -4.22
N LYS A 138 -6.90 11.67 -3.88
CA LYS A 138 -5.90 12.59 -4.45
C LYS A 138 -4.47 12.21 -4.08
N TYR A 139 -4.24 11.78 -2.85
CA TYR A 139 -2.94 11.32 -2.37
C TYR A 139 -2.55 10.00 -3.05
N SER A 140 -3.48 9.05 -3.12
CA SER A 140 -3.28 7.75 -3.79
C SER A 140 -2.96 7.92 -5.28
N ALA A 141 -3.63 8.86 -5.97
CA ALA A 141 -3.34 9.15 -7.38
C ALA A 141 -1.92 9.65 -7.61
N ARG A 142 -1.32 10.35 -6.65
CA ARG A 142 0.10 10.75 -6.72
C ARG A 142 1.01 9.55 -6.54
N LEU A 143 0.76 8.71 -5.54
CA LEU A 143 1.54 7.50 -5.30
C LEU A 143 1.45 6.52 -6.48
N LEU A 144 0.28 6.42 -7.13
CA LEU A 144 0.10 5.57 -8.30
C LEU A 144 1.11 5.88 -9.41
N ARG A 145 1.50 7.14 -9.59
CA ARG A 145 2.48 7.58 -10.59
C ARG A 145 3.90 7.11 -10.28
N LEU A 146 4.20 6.80 -9.03
CA LEU A 146 5.51 6.29 -8.61
C LEU A 146 5.65 4.78 -8.83
N LEU A 147 4.54 4.05 -8.94
CA LEU A 147 4.57 2.59 -9.06
C LEU A 147 5.45 2.07 -10.21
N PRO A 148 5.47 2.67 -11.41
CA PRO A 148 6.34 2.20 -12.49
C PRO A 148 7.82 2.23 -12.11
N PHE A 149 8.26 3.29 -11.41
CA PHE A 149 9.67 3.44 -10.99
C PHE A 149 10.03 2.42 -9.92
N VAL A 150 9.16 2.24 -8.95
CA VAL A 150 9.37 1.26 -7.87
C VAL A 150 9.30 -0.17 -8.40
N ALA A 151 8.39 -0.47 -9.33
CA ALA A 151 8.25 -1.79 -9.92
C ALA A 151 9.49 -2.22 -10.72
N GLN A 152 10.27 -1.29 -11.25
CA GLN A 152 11.55 -1.59 -11.92
C GLN A 152 12.61 -2.10 -10.93
N MET A 153 12.51 -1.71 -9.66
CA MET A 153 13.46 -2.10 -8.61
C MET A 153 13.21 -3.51 -8.03
N ARG A 154 12.09 -4.16 -8.37
CA ARG A 154 11.61 -5.42 -7.74
C ARG A 154 12.50 -6.63 -7.92
N TYR A 155 13.29 -6.68 -9.01
CA TYR A 155 14.08 -7.87 -9.35
C TYR A 155 15.50 -7.86 -8.82
N LYS A 156 15.99 -6.71 -8.39
CA LYS A 156 17.34 -6.55 -7.87
C LYS A 156 17.31 -5.75 -6.57
N LYS A 157 18.08 -6.19 -5.60
CA LYS A 157 18.32 -5.44 -4.37
C LYS A 157 19.46 -4.47 -4.62
N TRP A 158 19.32 -3.24 -4.12
CA TRP A 158 20.27 -2.16 -4.28
C TRP A 158 20.71 -1.58 -2.91
N PRO A 159 21.22 -2.43 -1.97
CA PRO A 159 21.47 -1.98 -0.60
C PRO A 159 22.54 -0.89 -0.51
N SER A 160 23.61 -1.00 -1.31
CA SER A 160 24.69 0.00 -1.33
C SER A 160 24.21 1.34 -1.90
N GLU A 161 23.47 1.29 -3.00
CA GLU A 161 22.90 2.48 -3.65
C GLU A 161 21.83 3.12 -2.78
N GLU A 162 20.99 2.31 -2.11
CA GLU A 162 20.01 2.81 -1.14
C GLU A 162 20.67 3.53 0.02
N GLU A 163 21.77 3.01 0.55
CA GLU A 163 22.54 3.65 1.63
C GLU A 163 23.14 4.97 1.16
N ILE A 164 23.77 4.99 -0.02
CA ILE A 164 24.36 6.20 -0.60
C ILE A 164 23.28 7.28 -0.79
N VAL A 165 22.14 6.94 -1.41
CA VAL A 165 21.05 7.88 -1.62
C VAL A 165 20.47 8.37 -0.29
N LEU A 166 20.29 7.48 0.69
CA LEU A 166 19.80 7.86 2.01
C LEU A 166 20.75 8.84 2.73
N ASN A 167 22.06 8.64 2.63
CA ASN A 167 23.04 9.55 3.19
C ASN A 167 23.03 10.90 2.49
N THR A 168 22.90 10.91 1.15
CA THR A 168 22.71 12.14 0.37
C THR A 168 21.48 12.92 0.84
N LEU A 169 20.34 12.23 1.02
CA LEU A 169 19.10 12.82 1.51
C LEU A 169 19.25 13.43 2.92
N LYS A 170 19.99 12.76 3.82
CA LYS A 170 20.27 13.28 5.17
C LYS A 170 21.13 14.54 5.17
N ILE A 171 22.03 14.67 4.19
CA ILE A 171 22.88 15.88 4.02
C ILE A 171 22.05 17.02 3.44
N LEU A 172 21.29 16.78 2.37
CA LEU A 172 20.50 17.80 1.67
C LEU A 172 19.27 18.25 2.48
N LYS A 173 18.63 17.34 3.21
CA LYS A 173 17.40 17.53 4.01
C LYS A 173 16.15 17.87 3.20
N THR A 174 16.27 18.66 2.16
CA THR A 174 15.21 19.08 1.24
C THR A 174 15.83 19.46 -0.11
N GLY A 175 15.05 19.44 -1.16
CA GLY A 175 15.49 19.82 -2.50
C GLY A 175 14.62 19.21 -3.59
N ASP A 176 15.12 19.18 -4.81
CA ASP A 176 14.50 18.43 -5.90
C ASP A 176 15.27 17.13 -6.21
N ILE A 177 14.70 16.28 -7.06
CA ILE A 177 15.33 15.01 -7.43
C ILE A 177 16.61 15.24 -8.25
N GLN A 178 16.69 16.32 -9.03
CA GLN A 178 17.89 16.67 -9.79
C GLN A 178 19.09 16.94 -8.87
N GLU A 179 18.85 17.59 -7.72
CA GLU A 179 19.91 17.83 -6.72
C GLU A 179 20.39 16.52 -6.08
N ILE A 180 19.48 15.55 -5.85
CA ILE A 180 19.90 14.23 -5.37
C ILE A 180 20.78 13.54 -6.41
N ILE A 181 20.35 13.52 -7.70
CA ILE A 181 21.10 12.91 -8.79
C ILE A 181 22.50 13.54 -8.91
N ALA A 182 22.59 14.86 -8.82
CA ALA A 182 23.87 15.58 -8.93
C ALA A 182 24.79 15.36 -7.70
N SER A 183 24.22 15.10 -6.52
CA SER A 183 24.95 15.01 -5.26
C SER A 183 25.32 13.56 -4.88
N THR A 184 24.72 12.56 -5.52
CA THR A 184 24.98 11.14 -5.25
C THR A 184 26.13 10.59 -6.10
N SER A 185 26.86 9.61 -5.57
CA SER A 185 27.86 8.85 -6.32
C SER A 185 27.28 7.65 -7.08
N VAL A 186 25.97 7.45 -7.07
CA VAL A 186 25.31 6.40 -7.85
C VAL A 186 25.29 6.81 -9.33
N GLY A 187 25.98 6.02 -10.18
CA GLY A 187 26.21 6.38 -11.57
C GLY A 187 24.98 6.23 -12.49
N ASP A 188 23.95 5.50 -12.08
CA ASP A 188 22.72 5.31 -12.85
C ASP A 188 21.58 6.13 -12.25
N GLU A 189 21.19 7.18 -12.98
CA GLU A 189 20.11 8.07 -12.60
C GLU A 189 18.76 7.34 -12.39
N MET A 190 18.46 6.33 -13.22
CA MET A 190 17.19 5.61 -13.10
C MET A 190 17.13 4.79 -11.81
N ILE A 191 18.27 4.31 -11.31
CA ILE A 191 18.37 3.65 -10.01
C ILE A 191 18.11 4.67 -8.91
N VAL A 192 18.69 5.87 -8.97
CA VAL A 192 18.46 6.94 -7.99
C VAL A 192 16.97 7.30 -7.94
N VAL A 193 16.34 7.53 -9.09
CA VAL A 193 14.90 7.85 -9.19
C VAL A 193 14.03 6.72 -8.62
N GLY A 194 14.37 5.47 -8.91
CA GLY A 194 13.68 4.30 -8.36
C GLY A 194 13.79 4.20 -6.84
N ILE A 195 14.96 4.45 -6.28
CA ILE A 195 15.22 4.46 -4.84
C ILE A 195 14.45 5.62 -4.17
N VAL A 196 14.47 6.81 -4.76
CA VAL A 196 13.71 7.97 -4.25
C VAL A 196 12.21 7.67 -4.25
N ALA A 197 11.66 7.10 -5.32
CA ALA A 197 10.27 6.66 -5.38
C ALA A 197 9.96 5.64 -4.27
N LYS A 198 10.83 4.66 -4.06
CA LYS A 198 10.72 3.68 -2.96
C LYS A 198 10.69 4.37 -1.59
N PHE A 199 11.56 5.34 -1.34
CA PHE A 199 11.62 6.07 -0.08
C PHE A 199 10.38 6.94 0.17
N ILE A 200 9.75 7.47 -0.89
CA ILE A 200 8.44 8.13 -0.78
C ILE A 200 7.38 7.12 -0.33
N PHE A 201 7.31 5.93 -0.95
CA PHE A 201 6.40 4.86 -0.54
C PHE A 201 6.62 4.42 0.90
N GLN A 202 7.86 4.31 1.31
CA GLN A 202 8.21 3.94 2.69
C GLN A 202 8.02 5.10 3.69
N GLY A 203 7.64 6.30 3.21
CA GLY A 203 7.47 7.48 4.04
C GLY A 203 8.79 8.03 4.63
N VAL A 204 9.95 7.60 4.11
CA VAL A 204 11.27 8.14 4.50
C VAL A 204 11.39 9.61 4.11
N ILE A 205 10.85 9.95 2.94
CA ILE A 205 10.76 11.32 2.45
C ILE A 205 9.33 11.65 2.04
N LYS A 206 8.98 12.93 2.09
CA LYS A 206 7.69 13.47 1.66
C LYS A 206 7.88 14.31 0.41
N GLN A 207 6.98 14.16 -0.54
CA GLN A 207 6.89 15.05 -1.69
C GLN A 207 6.24 16.37 -1.23
N THR A 208 6.94 17.49 -1.42
CA THR A 208 6.52 18.80 -0.89
C THR A 208 5.81 19.67 -1.91
N ASN A 209 6.15 19.58 -3.20
CA ASN A 209 5.39 20.32 -4.19
C ASN A 209 4.05 19.63 -4.47
N LEU A 210 3.00 20.37 -4.21
CA LEU A 210 1.60 19.93 -4.33
C LEU A 210 1.08 19.98 -5.77
N SER A 211 1.91 20.41 -6.74
CA SER A 211 1.46 20.46 -8.13
C SER A 211 1.13 19.05 -8.62
N MET A 212 0.13 18.94 -9.48
CA MET A 212 -0.23 17.68 -10.15
C MET A 212 0.77 17.34 -11.28
N SER A 213 1.94 17.97 -11.30
CA SER A 213 3.02 17.66 -12.23
C SER A 213 3.49 16.22 -12.07
N ASP A 214 3.94 15.66 -13.16
CA ASP A 214 4.46 14.30 -13.17
C ASP A 214 5.67 14.17 -12.24
N PHE A 215 5.82 12.99 -11.66
CA PHE A 215 7.01 12.64 -10.90
C PHE A 215 8.23 12.68 -11.85
N GLY A 216 9.25 13.44 -11.49
CA GLY A 216 10.43 13.64 -12.31
C GLY A 216 11.48 14.47 -11.60
N ARG A 217 12.50 14.93 -12.35
CA ARG A 217 13.67 15.65 -11.83
C ARG A 217 13.33 16.89 -11.01
N SER A 218 12.26 17.61 -11.37
CA SER A 218 11.78 18.80 -10.66
C SER A 218 10.84 18.51 -9.49
N THR A 219 10.68 17.27 -9.10
CA THR A 219 9.86 16.88 -7.94
C THR A 219 10.58 17.29 -6.65
N TRP A 220 9.95 18.15 -5.87
CA TRP A 220 10.47 18.59 -4.57
C TRP A 220 10.12 17.61 -3.47
N TRP A 221 11.05 17.42 -2.58
CA TRP A 221 10.97 16.51 -1.46
C TRP A 221 11.55 17.13 -0.18
N SER A 222 11.15 16.58 0.95
CA SER A 222 11.79 16.82 2.25
C SER A 222 11.93 15.51 3.01
N LEU A 223 12.96 15.42 3.84
CA LEU A 223 13.12 14.30 4.76
C LEU A 223 11.93 14.30 5.75
N SER A 224 11.34 13.13 5.99
CA SER A 224 10.30 13.02 7.00
C SER A 224 10.94 13.10 8.37
N GLU A 225 10.44 13.97 9.24
CA GLU A 225 10.84 13.98 10.65
C GLU A 225 10.50 12.61 11.27
N SER A 226 11.46 12.08 12.01
CA SER A 226 11.35 10.80 12.73
C SER A 226 10.51 10.92 13.98
#